data_60e724a057fae5bc6e2acff34e75b5da
#
_entry.id   60e724a057fae5bc6e2acff34e75b5da
#
_cell.length_a   1.000
_cell.length_b   1.000
_cell.length_c   1.000
_cell.angle_alpha   90.00
_cell.angle_beta   90.00
_cell.angle_gamma   90.00
#
_symmetry.space_group_name_H-M   'P 1'
#
loop_
_entity.id
_entity.type
_entity.pdbx_description
1 polymer ?
#
loop_
_entity_poly.entity_id
_entity_poly.type
_entity_poly.pdbx_seq_one_letter_code
_entity_poly.pdbx_strand_id
1 'polypeptide(L)'
;YSYVKAVFNEYKEQFKTMTCGTSLMYWQGQEEQSDDVVEFIKAVSSQFPKMGKDEALLLMAHGTPQVSNAYYSVIQAKIDEMGYKNIFVYTVEGWPSLETVMPKLKKNGIKHVTLMPIMMVAGDHAHNDMAGKDSDSHKSILESQGFKVNTYLHGLGENPAIRAAFVERANDAWDALQGRKGADADHIKMMK
;
A
#
# COMPACT_ATOMS: atom_id res chain seq x y z
N TYR A 1 -3.58 -8.10 10.77
CA TYR A 1 -4.61 -9.16 10.77
C TYR A 1 -4.71 -9.89 12.12
N SER A 2 -3.59 -10.32 12.70
CA SER A 2 -3.58 -11.01 14.00
C SER A 2 -4.23 -10.19 15.13
N TYR A 3 -3.99 -8.88 15.15
CA TYR A 3 -4.61 -7.97 16.10
C TYR A 3 -6.13 -7.90 15.92
N VAL A 4 -6.60 -7.73 14.69
CA VAL A 4 -8.04 -7.69 14.37
C VAL A 4 -8.71 -9.01 14.80
N LYS A 5 -8.05 -10.15 14.54
CA LYS A 5 -8.55 -11.47 14.97
C LYS A 5 -8.61 -11.62 16.50
N ALA A 6 -7.63 -11.07 17.22
CA ALA A 6 -7.66 -11.08 18.69
C ALA A 6 -8.86 -10.28 19.22
N VAL A 7 -9.08 -9.05 18.70
CA VAL A 7 -10.24 -8.24 19.06
C VAL A 7 -11.55 -8.94 18.69
N PHE A 8 -11.64 -9.54 17.49
CA PHE A 8 -12.80 -10.33 17.10
C PHE A 8 -13.11 -11.44 18.12
N ASN A 9 -12.10 -12.23 18.52
CA ASN A 9 -12.29 -13.33 19.46
C ASN A 9 -12.68 -12.85 20.85
N GLU A 10 -12.24 -11.67 21.29
CA GLU A 10 -12.60 -11.07 22.56
C GLU A 10 -14.07 -10.68 22.63
N TYR A 11 -14.60 -10.15 21.52
CA TYR A 11 -15.95 -9.56 21.51
C TYR A 11 -17.04 -10.44 20.88
N LYS A 12 -16.70 -11.49 20.13
CA LYS A 12 -17.67 -12.27 19.32
C LYS A 12 -18.86 -12.82 20.13
N GLU A 13 -18.65 -13.18 21.39
CA GLU A 13 -19.70 -13.72 22.25
C GLU A 13 -20.70 -12.65 22.74
N GLN A 14 -20.38 -11.37 22.54
CA GLN A 14 -21.25 -10.25 22.91
C GLN A 14 -22.26 -9.90 21.80
N PHE A 15 -22.15 -10.51 20.63
CA PHE A 15 -23.00 -10.28 19.48
C PHE A 15 -23.72 -11.56 19.06
N LYS A 16 -24.95 -11.41 18.57
CA LYS A 16 -25.71 -12.53 18.00
C LYS A 16 -25.00 -13.18 16.83
N THR A 17 -24.40 -12.35 15.98
CA THR A 17 -23.55 -12.76 14.85
C THR A 17 -22.45 -11.72 14.65
N MET A 18 -21.28 -12.18 14.33
CA MET A 18 -20.12 -11.33 14.05
C MET A 18 -19.28 -11.96 12.94
N THR A 19 -18.72 -11.16 12.06
CA THR A 19 -17.81 -11.61 10.99
C THR A 19 -16.63 -10.67 10.89
N CYS A 20 -15.55 -11.15 10.30
CA CYS A 20 -14.36 -10.37 10.00
C CYS A 20 -14.00 -10.58 8.52
N GLY A 21 -13.98 -9.51 7.75
CA GLY A 21 -13.55 -9.56 6.35
C GLY A 21 -12.05 -9.75 6.20
N THR A 22 -11.63 -10.11 4.99
CA THR A 22 -10.23 -10.18 4.61
C THR A 22 -9.63 -8.77 4.42
N SER A 23 -8.31 -8.66 4.46
CA SER A 23 -7.62 -7.42 4.13
C SER A 23 -7.70 -7.11 2.64
N LEU A 24 -7.41 -5.85 2.26
CA LEU A 24 -7.44 -5.43 0.86
C LEU A 24 -6.50 -6.25 -0.03
N MET A 25 -5.30 -6.56 0.47
CA MET A 25 -4.30 -7.40 -0.20
C MET A 25 -4.15 -8.71 0.57
N TYR A 26 -5.06 -9.63 0.37
CA TYR A 26 -5.09 -10.93 1.05
C TYR A 26 -4.61 -12.06 0.15
N TRP A 27 -5.16 -12.16 -1.08
CA TRP A 27 -4.85 -13.18 -2.05
C TRP A 27 -3.63 -12.81 -2.90
N GLN A 28 -2.86 -13.81 -3.29
CA GLN A 28 -1.71 -13.66 -4.19
C GLN A 28 -1.81 -14.59 -5.40
N GLY A 29 -3.02 -14.77 -5.94
CA GLY A 29 -3.27 -15.59 -7.12
C GLY A 29 -3.36 -17.09 -6.85
N GLN A 30 -3.58 -17.53 -5.60
CA GLN A 30 -3.78 -18.94 -5.25
C GLN A 30 -5.28 -19.28 -5.27
N GLU A 31 -5.58 -20.60 -5.38
CA GLU A 31 -6.94 -21.13 -5.23
C GLU A 31 -7.97 -20.47 -6.17
N GLU A 32 -7.56 -20.19 -7.42
CA GLU A 32 -8.38 -19.52 -8.43
C GLU A 32 -8.78 -18.07 -8.06
N GLN A 33 -8.19 -17.49 -7.01
CA GLN A 33 -8.38 -16.10 -6.65
C GLN A 33 -7.47 -15.17 -7.47
N SER A 34 -7.88 -13.94 -7.65
CA SER A 34 -7.04 -12.89 -8.23
C SER A 34 -5.84 -12.57 -7.35
N ASP A 35 -4.77 -12.04 -7.93
CA ASP A 35 -3.67 -11.47 -7.17
C ASP A 35 -4.04 -10.04 -6.72
N ASP A 36 -4.42 -9.90 -5.46
CA ASP A 36 -4.85 -8.63 -4.88
C ASP A 36 -3.75 -7.55 -4.91
N VAL A 37 -2.47 -7.96 -4.89
CA VAL A 37 -1.36 -7.01 -5.00
C VAL A 37 -1.29 -6.43 -6.41
N VAL A 38 -1.50 -7.27 -7.43
CA VAL A 38 -1.58 -6.83 -8.83
C VAL A 38 -2.77 -5.91 -9.04
N GLU A 39 -3.95 -6.26 -8.50
CA GLU A 39 -5.14 -5.41 -8.60
C GLU A 39 -4.96 -4.07 -7.86
N PHE A 40 -4.30 -4.09 -6.69
CA PHE A 40 -3.91 -2.87 -5.98
C PHE A 40 -3.00 -1.98 -6.84
N ILE A 41 -1.95 -2.54 -7.45
CA ILE A 41 -1.03 -1.79 -8.31
C ILE A 41 -1.77 -1.21 -9.51
N LYS A 42 -2.65 -1.98 -10.17
CA LYS A 42 -3.50 -1.48 -11.27
C LYS A 42 -4.36 -0.30 -10.83
N ALA A 43 -5.01 -0.39 -9.68
CA ALA A 43 -5.84 0.69 -9.15
C ALA A 43 -5.02 1.95 -8.89
N VAL A 44 -3.88 1.83 -8.22
CA VAL A 44 -3.00 2.97 -7.87
C VAL A 44 -2.31 3.54 -9.11
N SER A 45 -2.00 2.72 -10.12
CA SER A 45 -1.31 3.17 -11.34
C SER A 45 -2.10 4.22 -12.14
N SER A 46 -3.41 4.32 -11.94
CA SER A 46 -4.23 5.38 -12.51
C SER A 46 -3.83 6.79 -12.03
N GLN A 47 -3.12 6.88 -10.90
CA GLN A 47 -2.63 8.11 -10.28
C GLN A 47 -1.14 8.37 -10.60
N PHE A 48 -0.46 7.45 -11.28
CA PHE A 48 0.95 7.62 -11.60
C PHE A 48 1.14 8.76 -12.62
N PRO A 49 2.11 9.65 -12.40
CA PRO A 49 2.44 10.66 -13.39
C PRO A 49 3.03 10.00 -14.64
N LYS A 50 2.87 10.67 -15.77
CA LYS A 50 3.66 10.30 -16.96
C LYS A 50 5.12 10.63 -16.68
N MET A 51 5.99 9.65 -16.79
CA MET A 51 7.41 9.78 -16.46
C MET A 51 8.31 9.70 -17.68
N GLY A 52 9.30 10.58 -17.71
CA GLY A 52 10.44 10.51 -18.64
C GLY A 52 11.49 9.48 -18.19
N LYS A 53 12.55 9.37 -18.99
CA LYS A 53 13.62 8.38 -18.72
C LYS A 53 14.45 8.71 -17.46
N ASP A 54 14.57 9.99 -17.12
CA ASP A 54 15.31 10.51 -15.96
C ASP A 54 14.39 10.89 -14.80
N GLU A 55 13.16 10.38 -14.81
CA GLU A 55 12.17 10.59 -13.77
C GLU A 55 11.87 9.29 -13.02
N ALA A 56 11.58 9.41 -11.73
CA ALA A 56 11.18 8.31 -10.88
C ALA A 56 9.96 8.67 -10.02
N LEU A 57 9.15 7.67 -9.72
CA LEU A 57 8.07 7.72 -8.74
C LEU A 57 8.49 6.94 -7.50
N LEU A 58 8.48 7.58 -6.35
CA LEU A 58 8.72 6.96 -5.06
C LEU A 58 7.39 6.82 -4.32
N LEU A 59 6.98 5.58 -4.12
CA LEU A 59 5.76 5.22 -3.40
C LEU A 59 6.08 5.08 -1.91
N MET A 60 5.68 6.07 -1.12
CA MET A 60 5.93 6.09 0.32
C MET A 60 4.84 5.33 1.07
N ALA A 61 5.24 4.25 1.71
CA ALA A 61 4.40 3.47 2.62
C ALA A 61 4.73 3.81 4.08
N HIS A 62 3.82 3.47 4.99
CA HIS A 62 4.05 3.69 6.42
C HIS A 62 5.25 2.89 6.93
N GLY A 63 5.26 1.60 6.66
CA GLY A 63 6.23 0.69 7.26
C GLY A 63 5.73 0.12 8.60
N THR A 64 6.47 -0.84 9.13
CA THR A 64 6.20 -1.44 10.43
C THR A 64 7.41 -2.26 10.89
N PRO A 65 7.70 -2.37 12.20
CA PRO A 65 8.74 -3.28 12.72
C PRO A 65 8.32 -4.75 12.65
N GLN A 66 7.07 -5.05 12.28
CA GLN A 66 6.55 -6.41 12.17
C GLN A 66 7.00 -7.11 10.89
N VAL A 67 6.96 -8.45 10.87
CA VAL A 67 7.29 -9.27 9.69
C VAL A 67 6.41 -8.91 8.48
N SER A 68 5.19 -8.45 8.70
CA SER A 68 4.29 -7.95 7.66
C SER A 68 4.87 -6.80 6.83
N ASN A 69 5.94 -6.15 7.30
CA ASN A 69 6.69 -5.16 6.51
C ASN A 69 7.22 -5.73 5.18
N ALA A 70 7.45 -7.05 5.10
CA ALA A 70 7.85 -7.75 3.87
C ALA A 70 6.86 -7.55 2.70
N TYR A 71 5.61 -7.19 2.99
CA TYR A 71 4.61 -6.88 1.96
C TYR A 71 5.02 -5.75 1.02
N TYR A 72 5.76 -4.77 1.51
CA TYR A 72 6.28 -3.68 0.66
C TYR A 72 7.30 -4.17 -0.37
N SER A 73 8.06 -5.20 -0.03
CA SER A 73 8.96 -5.87 -0.99
C SER A 73 8.18 -6.70 -2.01
N VAL A 74 7.06 -7.30 -1.62
CA VAL A 74 6.16 -8.00 -2.56
C VAL A 74 5.55 -7.00 -3.55
N ILE A 75 5.07 -5.84 -3.07
CA ILE A 75 4.56 -4.78 -3.94
C ILE A 75 5.63 -4.33 -4.94
N GLN A 76 6.87 -4.11 -4.49
CA GLN A 76 7.97 -3.75 -5.38
C GLN A 76 8.23 -4.84 -6.43
N ALA A 77 8.28 -6.11 -6.03
CA ALA A 77 8.52 -7.23 -6.95
C ALA A 77 7.42 -7.31 -8.03
N LYS A 78 6.15 -7.11 -7.65
CA LYS A 78 5.03 -7.08 -8.60
C LYS A 78 5.07 -5.87 -9.53
N ILE A 79 5.45 -4.68 -9.04
CA ILE A 79 5.68 -3.51 -9.88
C ILE A 79 6.73 -3.81 -10.95
N ASP A 80 7.83 -4.45 -10.57
CA ASP A 80 8.92 -4.82 -11.48
C ASP A 80 8.45 -5.88 -12.50
N GLU A 81 7.71 -6.92 -12.05
CA GLU A 81 7.13 -7.97 -12.89
C GLU A 81 6.11 -7.41 -13.91
N MET A 82 5.31 -6.43 -13.51
CA MET A 82 4.38 -5.72 -14.41
C MET A 82 5.08 -4.79 -15.41
N GLY A 83 6.40 -4.67 -15.35
CA GLY A 83 7.21 -3.91 -16.32
C GLY A 83 7.27 -2.41 -16.07
N TYR A 84 6.77 -1.92 -14.95
CA TYR A 84 6.93 -0.51 -14.59
C TYR A 84 8.41 -0.18 -14.34
N LYS A 85 8.86 0.96 -14.85
CA LYS A 85 10.25 1.41 -14.73
C LYS A 85 10.35 2.61 -13.80
N ASN A 86 11.44 2.67 -13.04
CA ASN A 86 11.75 3.79 -12.14
C ASN A 86 10.65 4.08 -11.10
N ILE A 87 9.91 3.04 -10.68
CA ILE A 87 8.96 3.11 -9.56
C ILE A 87 9.55 2.34 -8.40
N PHE A 88 9.66 2.98 -7.24
CA PHE A 88 10.27 2.40 -6.05
C PHE A 88 9.36 2.55 -4.84
N VAL A 89 9.13 1.45 -4.15
CA VAL A 89 8.44 1.45 -2.86
C VAL A 89 9.47 1.65 -1.75
N TYR A 90 9.16 2.54 -0.81
CA TYR A 90 9.93 2.74 0.40
C TYR A 90 9.02 3.05 1.59
N THR A 91 9.55 3.03 2.80
CA THR A 91 8.78 3.17 4.03
C THR A 91 9.33 4.28 4.92
N VAL A 92 8.45 4.88 5.72
CA VAL A 92 8.82 5.84 6.77
C VAL A 92 9.44 5.08 7.96
N GLU A 93 8.73 4.06 8.46
CA GLU A 93 9.08 3.34 9.70
C GLU A 93 9.47 1.87 9.45
N GLY A 94 10.20 1.57 8.37
CA GLY A 94 10.52 0.19 8.07
C GLY A 94 11.62 0.04 7.02
N TRP A 95 11.56 -1.05 6.27
CA TRP A 95 12.47 -1.33 5.18
C TRP A 95 11.65 -1.74 3.92
N PRO A 96 12.05 -1.30 2.71
CA PRO A 96 13.19 -0.42 2.41
C PRO A 96 12.95 1.03 2.85
N SER A 97 14.00 1.68 3.32
CA SER A 97 13.99 3.12 3.64
C SER A 97 14.35 3.98 2.44
N LEU A 98 14.24 5.30 2.58
CA LEU A 98 14.65 6.24 1.54
C LEU A 98 16.14 6.05 1.16
N GLU A 99 17.01 5.83 2.16
CA GLU A 99 18.46 5.60 1.97
C GLU A 99 18.73 4.34 1.14
N THR A 100 17.86 3.33 1.25
CA THR A 100 17.94 2.10 0.45
C THR A 100 17.64 2.37 -1.03
N VAL A 101 16.76 3.33 -1.32
CA VAL A 101 16.32 3.65 -2.69
C VAL A 101 17.25 4.65 -3.37
N MET A 102 17.80 5.64 -2.66
CA MET A 102 18.64 6.69 -3.25
C MET A 102 19.79 6.19 -4.15
N PRO A 103 20.57 5.14 -3.79
CA PRO A 103 21.60 4.61 -4.68
C PRO A 103 21.04 4.09 -6.01
N LYS A 104 19.83 3.55 -6.01
CA LYS A 104 19.16 3.06 -7.23
C LYS A 104 18.78 4.22 -8.15
N LEU A 105 18.29 5.34 -7.58
CA LEU A 105 18.01 6.55 -8.34
C LEU A 105 19.26 7.07 -9.05
N LYS A 106 20.36 7.20 -8.32
CA LYS A 106 21.65 7.64 -8.87
C LYS A 106 22.17 6.70 -9.97
N LYS A 107 22.10 5.39 -9.74
CA LYS A 107 22.49 4.36 -10.73
C LYS A 107 21.67 4.44 -12.01
N ASN A 108 20.39 4.74 -11.90
CA ASN A 108 19.48 4.84 -13.04
C ASN A 108 19.52 6.21 -13.73
N GLY A 109 20.37 7.13 -13.28
CA GLY A 109 20.51 8.47 -13.88
C GLY A 109 19.29 9.37 -13.64
N ILE A 110 18.52 9.12 -12.58
CA ILE A 110 17.34 9.90 -12.23
C ILE A 110 17.75 11.31 -11.81
N LYS A 111 16.97 12.29 -12.26
CA LYS A 111 17.13 13.70 -11.92
C LYS A 111 15.89 14.29 -11.26
N HIS A 112 14.72 13.76 -11.60
CA HIS A 112 13.44 14.24 -11.11
C HIS A 112 12.73 13.12 -10.37
N VAL A 113 12.21 13.42 -9.20
CA VAL A 113 11.52 12.46 -8.33
C VAL A 113 10.14 13.00 -7.98
N THR A 114 9.13 12.17 -8.12
CA THR A 114 7.81 12.43 -7.55
C THR A 114 7.62 11.55 -6.33
N LEU A 115 7.31 12.15 -5.18
CA LEU A 115 6.93 11.44 -3.96
C LEU A 115 5.41 11.30 -3.89
N MET A 116 4.93 10.09 -3.65
CA MET A 116 3.52 9.76 -3.57
C MET A 116 3.25 8.83 -2.39
N PRO A 117 2.34 9.16 -1.45
CA PRO A 117 2.02 8.26 -0.36
C PRO A 117 1.11 7.12 -0.84
N ILE A 118 1.41 5.89 -0.46
CA ILE A 118 0.52 4.73 -0.60
C ILE A 118 -0.09 4.39 0.77
N MET A 119 -0.76 5.38 1.34
CA MET A 119 -1.49 5.32 2.60
C MET A 119 -2.94 5.78 2.38
N MET A 120 -3.87 5.28 3.19
CA MET A 120 -5.30 5.59 3.04
C MET A 120 -5.59 7.09 3.10
N VAL A 121 -4.85 7.80 3.94
CA VAL A 121 -4.95 9.25 4.11
C VAL A 121 -3.56 9.85 3.91
N ALA A 122 -3.46 10.93 3.15
CA ALA A 122 -2.26 11.76 3.10
C ALA A 122 -2.21 12.64 4.36
N GLY A 123 -1.91 12.02 5.50
CA GLY A 123 -1.89 12.65 6.82
C GLY A 123 -0.52 13.23 7.20
N ASP A 124 -0.18 13.16 8.47
CA ASP A 124 1.02 13.74 9.06
C ASP A 124 2.31 13.31 8.34
N HIS A 125 2.51 12.00 8.17
CA HIS A 125 3.67 11.46 7.45
C HIS A 125 3.79 12.00 6.00
N ALA A 126 2.68 12.21 5.30
CA ALA A 126 2.74 12.74 3.94
C ALA A 126 3.06 14.24 3.92
N HIS A 127 2.54 15.01 4.88
CA HIS A 127 2.73 16.45 4.95
C HIS A 127 4.05 16.85 5.59
N ASN A 128 4.48 16.15 6.63
CA ASN A 128 5.68 16.48 7.40
C ASN A 128 6.87 15.64 6.96
N ASP A 129 6.84 14.31 7.14
CA ASP A 129 8.01 13.47 6.84
C ASP A 129 8.31 13.41 5.34
N MET A 130 7.29 13.34 4.48
CA MET A 130 7.50 13.25 3.04
C MET A 130 7.74 14.61 2.39
N ALA A 131 6.82 15.56 2.58
CA ALA A 131 6.75 16.81 1.81
C ALA A 131 7.07 18.06 2.65
N GLY A 132 7.44 17.90 3.93
CA GLY A 132 7.75 18.98 4.84
C GLY A 132 8.91 19.84 4.39
N LYS A 133 9.10 20.97 5.10
CA LYS A 133 10.18 21.95 4.83
C LYS A 133 11.41 21.70 5.71
N ASP A 134 11.29 20.85 6.70
CA ASP A 134 12.37 20.55 7.63
C ASP A 134 13.49 19.78 6.91
N SER A 135 14.71 19.90 7.37
CA SER A 135 15.89 19.32 6.72
C SER A 135 15.88 17.78 6.68
N ASP A 136 15.12 17.16 7.56
CA ASP A 136 14.93 15.72 7.68
C ASP A 136 13.73 15.18 6.89
N SER A 137 12.93 16.04 6.27
CA SER A 137 11.89 15.60 5.34
C SER A 137 12.50 14.90 4.13
N HIS A 138 11.80 13.87 3.61
CA HIS A 138 12.29 13.11 2.45
C HIS A 138 12.50 13.99 1.22
N LYS A 139 11.64 14.99 1.03
CA LYS A 139 11.81 16.01 -0.01
C LYS A 139 13.12 16.77 0.16
N SER A 140 13.38 17.34 1.34
CA SER A 140 14.59 18.11 1.61
C SER A 140 15.86 17.27 1.50
N ILE A 141 15.81 16.02 1.97
CA ILE A 141 16.91 15.06 1.83
C ILE A 141 17.23 14.82 0.35
N LEU A 142 16.22 14.54 -0.48
CA LEU A 142 16.42 14.29 -1.91
C LEU A 142 16.90 15.56 -2.65
N GLU A 143 16.35 16.73 -2.33
CA GLU A 143 16.79 18.01 -2.89
C GLU A 143 18.27 18.31 -2.54
N SER A 144 18.69 18.01 -1.30
CA SER A 144 20.09 18.14 -0.89
C SER A 144 21.05 17.22 -1.65
N GLN A 145 20.54 16.11 -2.18
CA GLN A 145 21.27 15.17 -3.03
C GLN A 145 21.25 15.52 -4.51
N GLY A 146 20.64 16.66 -4.87
CA GLY A 146 20.62 17.20 -6.24
C GLY A 146 19.43 16.75 -7.09
N PHE A 147 18.45 16.08 -6.52
CA PHE A 147 17.22 15.75 -7.25
C PHE A 147 16.27 16.94 -7.27
N LYS A 148 15.49 17.07 -8.34
CA LYS A 148 14.30 17.92 -8.36
C LYS A 148 13.12 17.09 -7.86
N VAL A 149 12.38 17.61 -6.86
CA VAL A 149 11.35 16.83 -6.17
C VAL A 149 9.97 17.47 -6.33
N ASN A 150 9.03 16.68 -6.82
CA ASN A 150 7.60 16.96 -6.80
C ASN A 150 6.93 16.10 -5.72
N THR A 151 5.79 16.56 -5.21
CA THR A 151 4.98 15.82 -4.23
C THR A 151 3.55 15.69 -4.72
N TYR A 152 3.00 14.50 -4.61
CA TYR A 152 1.60 14.18 -4.87
C TYR A 152 0.92 13.85 -3.54
N LEU A 153 0.22 14.81 -2.97
CA LEU A 153 -0.35 14.75 -1.62
C LEU A 153 -1.81 14.31 -1.63
N HIS A 154 -2.07 13.10 -2.14
CA HIS A 154 -3.39 12.49 -2.14
C HIS A 154 -3.33 11.10 -1.51
N GLY A 155 -4.31 10.79 -0.68
CA GLY A 155 -4.43 9.48 -0.05
C GLY A 155 -5.09 8.45 -0.97
N LEU A 156 -4.82 7.17 -0.72
CA LEU A 156 -5.46 6.06 -1.45
C LEU A 156 -6.99 6.08 -1.33
N GLY A 157 -7.54 6.62 -0.23
CA GLY A 157 -8.97 6.77 -0.03
C GLY A 157 -9.64 7.72 -1.04
N GLU A 158 -8.90 8.55 -1.74
CA GLU A 158 -9.40 9.39 -2.83
C GLU A 158 -9.54 8.62 -4.15
N ASN A 159 -8.89 7.45 -4.28
CA ASN A 159 -8.95 6.61 -5.47
C ASN A 159 -10.25 5.81 -5.50
N PRO A 160 -11.10 5.97 -6.54
CA PRO A 160 -12.39 5.26 -6.62
C PRO A 160 -12.24 3.74 -6.66
N ALA A 161 -11.20 3.22 -7.33
CA ALA A 161 -10.97 1.79 -7.43
C ALA A 161 -10.55 1.18 -6.08
N ILE A 162 -9.75 1.90 -5.30
CA ILE A 162 -9.40 1.49 -3.92
C ILE A 162 -10.66 1.48 -3.03
N ARG A 163 -11.49 2.52 -3.10
CA ARG A 163 -12.75 2.53 -2.35
C ARG A 163 -13.68 1.37 -2.74
N ALA A 164 -13.79 1.09 -4.05
CA ALA A 164 -14.60 -0.02 -4.55
C ALA A 164 -14.11 -1.37 -3.99
N ALA A 165 -12.80 -1.60 -3.94
CA ALA A 165 -12.23 -2.82 -3.35
C ALA A 165 -12.56 -2.97 -1.85
N PHE A 166 -12.57 -1.88 -1.07
CA PHE A 166 -13.03 -1.93 0.32
C PHE A 166 -14.53 -2.26 0.44
N VAL A 167 -15.36 -1.70 -0.44
CA VAL A 167 -16.79 -2.01 -0.48
C VAL A 167 -17.01 -3.49 -0.84
N GLU A 168 -16.24 -4.04 -1.75
CA GLU A 168 -16.27 -5.45 -2.10
C GLU A 168 -15.96 -6.34 -0.88
N ARG A 169 -14.85 -6.07 -0.16
CA ARG A 169 -14.54 -6.78 1.08
C ARG A 169 -15.63 -6.68 2.16
N ALA A 170 -16.28 -5.53 2.25
CA ALA A 170 -17.41 -5.35 3.17
C ALA A 170 -18.63 -6.19 2.73
N ASN A 171 -18.93 -6.28 1.43
CA ASN A 171 -19.99 -7.11 0.90
C ASN A 171 -19.69 -8.60 1.12
N ASP A 172 -18.45 -9.06 0.89
CA ASP A 172 -18.03 -10.44 1.17
C ASP A 172 -18.24 -10.80 2.64
N ALA A 173 -17.86 -9.90 3.54
CA ALA A 173 -18.09 -10.08 4.98
C ALA A 173 -19.58 -10.11 5.30
N TRP A 174 -20.40 -9.27 4.67
CA TRP A 174 -21.84 -9.26 4.83
C TRP A 174 -22.48 -10.55 4.32
N ASP A 175 -22.08 -11.04 3.15
CA ASP A 175 -22.59 -12.29 2.59
C ASP A 175 -22.23 -13.49 3.48
N ALA A 176 -21.01 -13.53 4.01
CA ALA A 176 -20.62 -14.53 4.98
C ALA A 176 -21.48 -14.47 6.28
N LEU A 177 -21.83 -13.27 6.74
CA LEU A 177 -22.71 -13.07 7.88
C LEU A 177 -24.12 -13.63 7.62
N GLN A 178 -24.62 -13.50 6.39
CA GLN A 178 -25.93 -14.02 5.95
C GLN A 178 -25.90 -15.53 5.59
N GLY A 179 -24.75 -16.20 5.74
CA GLY A 179 -24.57 -17.60 5.36
C GLY A 179 -24.56 -17.84 3.84
N ARG A 180 -24.37 -16.80 3.04
CA ARG A 180 -24.19 -16.92 1.59
C ARG A 180 -22.75 -17.36 1.29
N LYS A 181 -22.58 -18.03 0.15
CA LYS A 181 -21.24 -18.36 -0.36
C LYS A 181 -20.70 -17.15 -1.13
N GLY A 182 -19.63 -16.55 -0.66
CA GLY A 182 -18.81 -15.58 -1.39
C GLY A 182 -17.37 -16.10 -1.54
N ALA A 183 -16.56 -15.42 -2.32
CA ALA A 183 -15.16 -15.79 -2.59
C ALA A 183 -14.35 -16.00 -1.28
N ASP A 184 -14.63 -15.22 -0.25
CA ASP A 184 -13.95 -15.27 1.05
C ASP A 184 -14.72 -16.06 2.14
N ALA A 185 -15.89 -16.63 1.83
CA ALA A 185 -16.76 -17.23 2.85
C ALA A 185 -16.10 -18.36 3.64
N ASP A 186 -15.25 -19.15 3.02
CA ASP A 186 -14.58 -20.26 3.69
C ASP A 186 -13.43 -19.77 4.58
N HIS A 187 -12.69 -18.75 4.17
CA HIS A 187 -11.67 -18.11 5.01
C HIS A 187 -12.26 -17.36 6.19
N ILE A 188 -13.38 -16.68 5.98
CA ILE A 188 -14.13 -16.01 7.06
C ILE A 188 -14.64 -17.04 8.07
N LYS A 189 -15.08 -18.22 7.61
CA LYS A 189 -15.49 -19.34 8.51
C LYS A 189 -14.35 -19.93 9.30
N MET A 190 -13.15 -20.02 8.76
CA MET A 190 -11.97 -20.52 9.48
C MET A 190 -11.52 -19.60 10.62
N MET A 191 -12.08 -18.39 10.69
CA MET A 191 -11.82 -17.42 11.75
C MET A 191 -12.78 -17.54 12.94
N LYS A 192 -13.79 -18.40 12.85
CA LYS A 192 -14.74 -18.69 13.95
C LYS A 192 -14.08 -19.63 15.01
#